data_f86916a96b302b657cdec3a9fb99e947
#
_entry.id   f86916a96b302b657cdec3a9fb99e947
#
_cell.length_a   1.000
_cell.length_b   1.000
_cell.length_c   1.000
_cell.angle_alpha   90.00
_cell.angle_beta   90.00
_cell.angle_gamma   90.00
#
_symmetry.space_group_name_H-M   'P 1'
#
loop_
_entity.id
_entity.type
_entity.pdbx_description
1 polymer ?
#
loop_
_entity_poly.entity_id
_entity_poly.type
_entity_poly.pdbx_seq_one_letter_code
_entity_poly.pdbx_strand_id
1 'polypeptide(L)'
;MKNIKMRRLLVSILISVTVTMSFLCGCASASNNAQQVALAPKVEDTRKVIRIATWYEDSYITNFKAYLASRFPEYDFEYTYIQRTNYESVIDSQISYDGAADIVLVTENMAKKYARGGYLVPLSKMVKGFSDEALDKFKYIDDYYAVPGVSTFECHYFNQDYFDEFGFSPPSVYSDFSDMCKIAMKNGVKPLSAGLKEKEGLASSLIAIMQGSYFNTPEGESFGERLQKGEASFYKELYPDIAVWYSFIEDGVFTRDMCLMDKQAAIEEFASGKTVFLAGGPEDYNQIYRVNPNMHLGSIPYGGKDDGSQLLLGGCEYGFAVVNDDRNVEEALKVVRSLTSLMGQKALWKDSPGSKTYLKNVKFKSPKEFDNLQEALENSTYMPYTGWGFYSREISLELENELQQVLLGREDLEDAFKRIDGKAKAIVEGN
;
A
#
# COMPACT_ATOMS: atom_id res chain seq x y z
N MET A 1 -27.29 42.43 10.25
CA MET A 1 -26.36 42.12 9.14
C MET A 1 -25.61 43.33 8.53
N LYS A 2 -25.88 44.55 8.88
CA LYS A 2 -25.18 45.75 8.37
C LYS A 2 -23.87 46.10 9.11
N ASN A 3 -23.70 45.69 10.36
CA ASN A 3 -22.54 46.05 11.20
C ASN A 3 -21.27 45.23 11.03
N ILE A 4 -21.34 44.07 10.34
CA ILE A 4 -20.17 43.19 10.13
C ILE A 4 -19.35 43.58 8.90
N LYS A 5 -19.99 44.16 7.88
CA LYS A 5 -19.30 44.64 6.66
C LYS A 5 -18.49 45.92 6.90
N MET A 6 -18.91 46.77 7.82
CA MET A 6 -18.22 48.05 8.11
C MET A 6 -16.96 47.85 8.98
N ARG A 7 -16.89 46.80 9.82
CA ARG A 7 -15.68 46.49 10.60
C ARG A 7 -14.54 45.89 9.76
N ARG A 8 -14.86 45.18 8.67
CA ARG A 8 -13.83 44.61 7.77
C ARG A 8 -13.21 45.67 6.86
N LEU A 9 -13.91 46.76 6.52
CA LEU A 9 -13.39 47.84 5.71
C LEU A 9 -12.42 48.75 6.50
N LEU A 10 -12.64 48.93 7.80
CA LEU A 10 -11.78 49.78 8.66
C LEU A 10 -10.45 49.09 9.03
N VAL A 11 -10.40 47.77 9.10
CA VAL A 11 -9.16 47.03 9.34
C VAL A 11 -8.25 46.98 8.12
N SER A 12 -8.81 46.95 6.91
CA SER A 12 -8.02 46.97 5.66
C SER A 12 -7.38 48.33 5.36
N ILE A 13 -7.94 49.43 5.86
CA ILE A 13 -7.40 50.80 5.66
C ILE A 13 -6.27 51.10 6.67
N LEU A 14 -6.29 50.48 7.87
CA LEU A 14 -5.25 50.72 8.88
C LEU A 14 -3.93 49.98 8.58
N ILE A 15 -3.94 48.88 7.81
CA ILE A 15 -2.74 48.14 7.41
C ILE A 15 -2.02 48.77 6.22
N SER A 16 -2.70 49.56 5.37
CA SER A 16 -2.10 50.25 4.23
C SER A 16 -1.34 51.52 4.57
N VAL A 17 -1.56 52.12 5.75
CA VAL A 17 -0.93 53.42 6.13
C VAL A 17 0.38 53.22 6.89
N THR A 18 0.64 52.01 7.46
CA THR A 18 1.87 51.73 8.22
C THR A 18 3.05 51.24 7.37
N VAL A 19 2.88 50.91 6.08
CA VAL A 19 3.97 50.44 5.22
C VAL A 19 4.60 51.58 4.37
N THR A 20 3.99 52.77 4.30
CA THR A 20 4.48 53.90 3.46
C THR A 20 5.34 54.90 4.19
N MET A 21 5.69 54.73 5.48
CA MET A 21 6.43 55.74 6.26
C MET A 21 7.87 55.37 6.62
N SER A 22 8.46 54.33 6.02
CA SER A 22 9.83 53.87 6.35
C SER A 22 10.86 54.07 5.23
N PHE A 23 10.61 54.87 4.21
CA PHE A 23 11.55 55.13 3.10
C PHE A 23 11.81 56.61 2.85
N LEU A 24 12.22 57.35 3.88
CA LEU A 24 12.80 58.69 3.68
C LEU A 24 13.73 59.02 4.85
N CYS A 25 14.96 58.56 4.81
CA CYS A 25 16.14 59.23 5.37
C CYS A 25 17.40 58.41 5.02
N GLY A 26 18.29 59.04 4.27
CA GLY A 26 19.63 58.51 4.09
C GLY A 26 20.28 58.76 2.71
N CYS A 27 20.37 60.04 2.30
CA CYS A 27 21.36 60.40 1.30
C CYS A 27 22.68 60.70 1.99
N ALA A 28 23.71 59.87 1.80
CA ALA A 28 25.11 60.25 1.88
C ALA A 28 25.90 59.43 0.87
N SER A 29 26.57 60.14 -0.01
CA SER A 29 27.39 59.72 -1.12
C SER A 29 28.56 58.82 -0.70
N ALA A 30 28.73 57.69 -1.36
CA ALA A 30 30.02 57.05 -1.58
C ALA A 30 29.98 56.32 -2.93
N SER A 31 30.74 56.83 -3.86
CA SER A 31 31.07 56.16 -5.11
C SER A 31 31.84 54.89 -4.85
N ASN A 32 31.29 53.73 -5.27
CA ASN A 32 32.13 52.56 -5.58
C ASN A 32 31.45 51.69 -6.61
N ASN A 33 32.16 51.32 -7.65
CA ASN A 33 31.84 50.42 -8.70
C ASN A 33 31.23 49.11 -8.17
N ALA A 34 29.94 48.98 -8.12
CA ALA A 34 29.24 47.71 -8.04
C ALA A 34 29.04 47.20 -9.48
N GLN A 35 29.86 46.24 -9.89
CA GLN A 35 29.57 45.38 -10.99
C GLN A 35 28.15 44.81 -10.78
N GLN A 36 27.23 45.20 -11.64
CA GLN A 36 25.94 44.49 -11.76
C GLN A 36 26.25 43.06 -12.14
N VAL A 37 26.20 42.18 -11.15
CA VAL A 37 26.07 40.72 -11.41
C VAL A 37 24.72 40.58 -12.10
N ALA A 38 24.74 40.50 -13.42
CA ALA A 38 23.57 40.09 -14.19
C ALA A 38 23.13 38.74 -13.63
N LEU A 39 22.00 38.74 -12.92
CA LEU A 39 21.31 37.48 -12.60
C LEU A 39 21.08 36.76 -13.94
N ALA A 40 21.70 35.62 -14.10
CA ALA A 40 21.45 34.76 -15.24
C ALA A 40 19.92 34.63 -15.41
N PRO A 41 19.38 34.73 -16.63
CA PRO A 41 17.97 34.59 -16.83
C PRO A 41 17.55 33.27 -16.24
N LYS A 42 16.54 33.29 -15.35
CA LYS A 42 15.91 32.08 -14.85
C LYS A 42 15.40 31.34 -16.10
N VAL A 43 16.09 30.29 -16.48
CA VAL A 43 15.60 29.41 -17.56
C VAL A 43 14.28 28.88 -17.03
N GLU A 44 13.17 29.36 -17.55
CA GLU A 44 11.86 28.77 -17.28
C GLU A 44 11.99 27.29 -17.71
N ASP A 45 11.82 26.39 -16.77
CA ASP A 45 11.75 24.98 -17.07
C ASP A 45 10.47 24.73 -17.87
N THR A 46 10.64 24.57 -19.17
CA THR A 46 9.52 24.38 -20.12
C THR A 46 9.12 22.91 -20.24
N ARG A 47 9.68 22.03 -19.39
CA ARG A 47 9.33 20.61 -19.41
C ARG A 47 7.86 20.44 -19.03
N LYS A 48 7.22 19.49 -19.70
CA LYS A 48 5.83 19.14 -19.43
C LYS A 48 5.74 18.38 -18.11
N VAL A 49 4.86 18.81 -17.24
CA VAL A 49 4.64 18.18 -15.94
C VAL A 49 3.68 17.00 -16.09
N ILE A 50 4.08 15.81 -15.63
CA ILE A 50 3.25 14.61 -15.54
C ILE A 50 3.04 14.27 -14.06
N ARG A 51 1.78 14.23 -13.63
CA ARG A 51 1.39 13.99 -12.24
C ARG A 51 1.05 12.52 -12.04
N ILE A 52 1.62 11.93 -11.00
CA ILE A 52 1.40 10.53 -10.64
C ILE A 52 0.95 10.46 -9.19
N ALA A 53 -0.26 9.96 -8.94
CA ALA A 53 -0.73 9.68 -7.59
C ALA A 53 -0.40 8.24 -7.21
N THR A 54 0.12 8.06 -6.00
CA THR A 54 0.55 6.77 -5.47
C THR A 54 0.31 6.66 -3.97
N TRP A 55 0.10 5.44 -3.47
CA TRP A 55 0.08 5.17 -2.03
C TRP A 55 1.44 4.72 -1.49
N TYR A 56 2.48 4.67 -2.32
CA TYR A 56 3.84 4.41 -1.90
C TYR A 56 4.56 5.73 -1.62
N GLU A 57 5.22 5.84 -0.48
CA GLU A 57 6.11 6.95 -0.18
C GLU A 57 7.33 6.96 -1.11
N ASP A 58 7.95 8.11 -1.23
CA ASP A 58 9.10 8.34 -2.11
C ASP A 58 10.23 7.31 -1.93
N SER A 59 10.44 6.85 -0.71
CA SER A 59 11.46 5.86 -0.35
C SER A 59 11.19 4.48 -0.94
N TYR A 60 9.94 4.14 -1.23
CA TYR A 60 9.51 2.85 -1.77
C TYR A 60 9.50 2.78 -3.30
N ILE A 61 9.62 3.91 -4.00
CA ILE A 61 9.53 4.00 -5.46
C ILE A 61 10.78 4.64 -6.11
N THR A 62 11.93 4.48 -5.49
CA THR A 62 13.16 5.14 -5.93
C THR A 62 13.65 4.67 -7.31
N ASN A 63 13.55 3.37 -7.61
CA ASN A 63 13.94 2.82 -8.91
C ASN A 63 12.91 3.15 -10.00
N PHE A 64 11.62 3.15 -9.65
CA PHE A 64 10.56 3.60 -10.54
C PHE A 64 10.76 5.07 -10.95
N LYS A 65 10.99 5.97 -9.98
CA LYS A 65 11.27 7.39 -10.24
C LYS A 65 12.53 7.56 -11.12
N ALA A 66 13.61 6.88 -10.78
CA ALA A 66 14.86 6.93 -11.56
C ALA A 66 14.67 6.42 -13.01
N TYR A 67 13.87 5.37 -13.18
CA TYR A 67 13.54 4.85 -14.51
C TYR A 67 12.78 5.88 -15.33
N LEU A 68 11.73 6.49 -14.79
CA LEU A 68 10.93 7.49 -15.50
C LEU A 68 11.76 8.74 -15.85
N ALA A 69 12.52 9.28 -14.91
CA ALA A 69 13.38 10.44 -15.14
C ALA A 69 14.44 10.17 -16.23
N SER A 70 15.03 8.96 -16.26
CA SER A 70 15.99 8.56 -17.29
C SER A 70 15.33 8.33 -18.65
N ARG A 71 14.11 7.79 -18.68
CA ARG A 71 13.41 7.41 -19.90
C ARG A 71 12.77 8.59 -20.62
N PHE A 72 12.35 9.60 -19.85
CA PHE A 72 11.64 10.78 -20.32
C PHE A 72 12.27 12.06 -19.73
N PRO A 73 13.50 12.40 -20.14
CA PRO A 73 14.18 13.61 -19.62
C PRO A 73 13.49 14.89 -20.03
N GLU A 74 12.58 14.86 -21.02
CA GLU A 74 11.75 15.97 -21.47
C GLU A 74 10.54 16.25 -20.58
N TYR A 75 10.23 15.35 -19.60
CA TYR A 75 9.14 15.54 -18.67
C TYR A 75 9.65 15.87 -17.27
N ASP A 76 8.85 16.61 -16.53
CA ASP A 76 8.97 16.75 -15.09
C ASP A 76 7.90 15.91 -14.42
N PHE A 77 8.28 15.11 -13.40
CA PHE A 77 7.37 14.17 -12.75
C PHE A 77 7.04 14.68 -11.35
N GLU A 78 5.77 14.97 -11.09
CA GLU A 78 5.24 15.28 -9.77
C GLU A 78 4.58 14.04 -9.18
N TYR A 79 5.06 13.58 -8.01
CA TYR A 79 4.53 12.43 -7.30
C TYR A 79 3.71 12.89 -6.10
N THR A 80 2.46 12.47 -6.04
CA THR A 80 1.58 12.76 -4.92
C THR A 80 1.39 11.48 -4.11
N TYR A 81 2.01 11.43 -2.93
CA TYR A 81 1.74 10.39 -1.95
C TYR A 81 0.38 10.63 -1.28
N ILE A 82 -0.46 9.61 -1.26
CA ILE A 82 -1.73 9.60 -0.55
C ILE A 82 -1.76 8.30 0.26
N GLN A 83 -1.90 8.43 1.58
CA GLN A 83 -1.94 7.27 2.47
C GLN A 83 -2.97 6.24 2.01
N ARG A 84 -2.60 4.95 2.01
CA ARG A 84 -3.39 3.85 1.45
C ARG A 84 -4.84 3.84 1.93
N THR A 85 -5.05 4.09 3.22
CA THR A 85 -6.38 4.14 3.84
C THR A 85 -7.32 5.16 3.20
N ASN A 86 -6.77 6.32 2.78
CA ASN A 86 -7.54 7.43 2.21
C ASN A 86 -7.46 7.51 0.68
N TYR A 87 -6.65 6.64 0.06
CA TYR A 87 -6.28 6.78 -1.35
C TYR A 87 -7.50 6.80 -2.27
N GLU A 88 -8.38 5.80 -2.16
CA GLU A 88 -9.55 5.69 -3.03
C GLU A 88 -10.48 6.89 -2.87
N SER A 89 -10.80 7.31 -1.63
CA SER A 89 -11.70 8.44 -1.39
C SER A 89 -11.15 9.78 -1.91
N VAL A 90 -9.82 9.96 -1.84
CA VAL A 90 -9.16 11.14 -2.38
C VAL A 90 -9.18 11.13 -3.91
N ILE A 91 -8.88 9.98 -4.54
CA ILE A 91 -8.95 9.84 -6.01
C ILE A 91 -10.38 10.01 -6.51
N ASP A 92 -11.39 9.45 -5.82
CA ASP A 92 -12.82 9.68 -6.13
C ASP A 92 -13.17 11.16 -6.20
N SER A 93 -12.74 11.90 -5.18
CA SER A 93 -12.96 13.34 -5.12
C SER A 93 -12.24 14.06 -6.24
N GLN A 94 -10.97 13.75 -6.49
CA GLN A 94 -10.16 14.40 -7.52
C GLN A 94 -10.68 14.13 -8.93
N ILE A 95 -11.08 12.90 -9.25
CA ILE A 95 -11.67 12.53 -10.55
C ILE A 95 -12.98 13.29 -10.77
N SER A 96 -13.81 13.44 -9.73
CA SER A 96 -15.11 14.12 -9.84
C SER A 96 -15.01 15.63 -10.07
N TYR A 97 -13.86 16.25 -9.77
CA TYR A 97 -13.65 17.69 -9.85
C TYR A 97 -12.51 18.11 -10.81
N ASP A 98 -12.15 17.27 -11.77
CA ASP A 98 -11.06 17.48 -12.75
C ASP A 98 -9.70 17.82 -12.12
N GLY A 99 -9.47 17.34 -10.90
CA GLY A 99 -8.24 17.59 -10.12
C GLY A 99 -7.32 16.38 -9.99
N ALA A 100 -7.63 15.26 -10.64
CA ALA A 100 -6.85 14.05 -10.54
C ALA A 100 -5.47 14.18 -11.18
N ALA A 101 -4.52 13.35 -10.71
CA ALA A 101 -3.24 13.16 -11.39
C ALA A 101 -3.45 12.53 -12.78
N ASP A 102 -2.48 12.73 -13.68
CA ASP A 102 -2.54 12.18 -15.04
C ASP A 102 -2.46 10.65 -15.04
N ILE A 103 -1.72 10.09 -14.07
CA ILE A 103 -1.57 8.64 -13.85
C ILE A 103 -1.91 8.34 -12.39
N VAL A 104 -2.75 7.34 -12.18
CA VAL A 104 -3.16 6.88 -10.85
C VAL A 104 -2.89 5.39 -10.69
N LEU A 105 -2.52 4.95 -9.49
CA LEU A 105 -2.57 3.56 -9.12
C LEU A 105 -4.03 3.15 -8.91
N VAL A 106 -4.41 1.99 -9.40
CA VAL A 106 -5.77 1.46 -9.23
C VAL A 106 -5.72 0.01 -8.76
N THR A 107 -6.63 -0.32 -7.84
CA THR A 107 -6.97 -1.71 -7.53
C THR A 107 -7.96 -2.23 -8.56
N GLU A 108 -8.31 -3.52 -8.49
CA GLU A 108 -9.33 -4.13 -9.34
C GLU A 108 -10.66 -3.36 -9.29
N ASN A 109 -11.14 -3.07 -8.08
CA ASN A 109 -12.43 -2.37 -7.89
C ASN A 109 -12.38 -0.92 -8.39
N MET A 110 -11.30 -0.20 -8.11
CA MET A 110 -11.11 1.16 -8.61
C MET A 110 -11.07 1.19 -10.14
N ALA A 111 -10.34 0.25 -10.78
CA ALA A 111 -10.25 0.19 -12.22
C ALA A 111 -11.62 -0.03 -12.87
N LYS A 112 -12.41 -0.98 -12.36
CA LYS A 112 -13.77 -1.26 -12.85
C LYS A 112 -14.74 -0.10 -12.61
N LYS A 113 -14.67 0.51 -11.42
CA LYS A 113 -15.48 1.67 -11.03
C LYS A 113 -15.23 2.87 -11.94
N TYR A 114 -13.96 3.22 -12.14
CA TYR A 114 -13.58 4.39 -12.95
C TYR A 114 -13.75 4.14 -14.45
N ALA A 115 -13.50 2.91 -14.92
CA ALA A 115 -13.79 2.52 -16.30
C ALA A 115 -15.29 2.64 -16.62
N ARG A 116 -16.15 2.17 -15.72
CA ARG A 116 -17.62 2.31 -15.84
C ARG A 116 -18.07 3.77 -15.93
N GLY A 117 -17.38 4.66 -15.20
CA GLY A 117 -17.63 6.11 -15.24
C GLY A 117 -17.04 6.84 -16.46
N GLY A 118 -16.24 6.16 -17.29
CA GLY A 118 -15.55 6.77 -18.43
C GLY A 118 -14.34 7.63 -18.03
N TYR A 119 -13.86 7.50 -16.79
CA TYR A 119 -12.78 8.31 -16.23
C TYR A 119 -11.37 7.79 -16.56
N LEU A 120 -11.24 6.60 -17.15
CA LEU A 120 -9.97 6.01 -17.51
C LEU A 120 -9.87 5.77 -19.02
N VAL A 121 -8.66 5.86 -19.54
CA VAL A 121 -8.35 5.59 -20.94
C VAL A 121 -8.16 4.07 -21.16
N PRO A 122 -8.81 3.45 -22.18
CA PRO A 122 -8.60 2.04 -22.50
C PRO A 122 -7.15 1.76 -22.97
N LEU A 123 -6.54 0.69 -22.45
CA LEU A 123 -5.14 0.32 -22.69
C LEU A 123 -4.97 -1.00 -23.46
N SER A 124 -6.03 -1.61 -23.98
CA SER A 124 -6.05 -2.98 -24.56
C SER A 124 -4.97 -3.23 -25.61
N LYS A 125 -4.58 -2.21 -26.39
CA LYS A 125 -3.55 -2.35 -27.43
C LYS A 125 -2.13 -2.49 -26.87
N MET A 126 -1.89 -2.07 -25.63
CA MET A 126 -0.54 -2.03 -25.06
C MET A 126 -0.24 -3.14 -24.05
N VAL A 127 -1.27 -3.79 -23.47
CA VAL A 127 -1.08 -4.75 -22.35
C VAL A 127 -1.00 -6.22 -22.76
N LYS A 128 -1.00 -6.53 -24.05
CA LYS A 128 -1.01 -7.91 -24.59
C LYS A 128 0.15 -8.82 -24.13
N GLY A 129 1.22 -8.24 -23.61
CA GLY A 129 2.38 -8.97 -23.11
C GLY A 129 2.20 -9.53 -21.69
N PHE A 130 1.15 -9.16 -20.97
CA PHE A 130 0.90 -9.59 -19.61
C PHE A 130 0.07 -10.89 -19.55
N SER A 131 0.14 -11.59 -18.42
CA SER A 131 -0.67 -12.77 -18.14
C SER A 131 -2.14 -12.41 -18.00
N ASP A 132 -3.01 -13.35 -18.37
CA ASP A 132 -4.45 -13.15 -18.29
C ASP A 132 -4.90 -13.01 -16.84
N GLU A 133 -4.28 -13.74 -15.90
CA GLU A 133 -4.45 -13.60 -14.44
C GLU A 133 -4.40 -12.13 -13.98
N ALA A 134 -3.40 -11.38 -14.44
CA ALA A 134 -3.26 -9.98 -14.04
C ALA A 134 -4.18 -9.04 -14.83
N LEU A 135 -4.40 -9.34 -16.12
CA LEU A 135 -5.22 -8.49 -16.98
C LEU A 135 -6.70 -8.52 -16.61
N ASP A 136 -7.21 -9.68 -16.20
CA ASP A 136 -8.61 -9.85 -15.82
C ASP A 136 -8.99 -9.00 -14.59
N LYS A 137 -8.02 -8.69 -13.73
CA LYS A 137 -8.21 -7.75 -12.62
C LYS A 137 -8.62 -6.34 -13.10
N PHE A 138 -8.06 -5.88 -14.21
CA PHE A 138 -8.27 -4.52 -14.73
C PHE A 138 -9.16 -4.48 -15.95
N LYS A 139 -9.90 -5.57 -16.21
CA LYS A 139 -10.85 -5.68 -17.32
C LYS A 139 -12.21 -5.11 -16.94
N TYR A 140 -12.75 -4.27 -17.84
CA TYR A 140 -14.16 -3.86 -17.80
C TYR A 140 -14.75 -3.98 -19.19
N ILE A 141 -15.81 -4.80 -19.34
CA ILE A 141 -16.40 -5.20 -20.61
C ILE A 141 -15.34 -5.83 -21.54
N ASP A 142 -14.94 -5.15 -22.60
CA ASP A 142 -14.01 -5.68 -23.63
C ASP A 142 -12.60 -5.03 -23.56
N ASP A 143 -12.38 -4.09 -22.66
CA ASP A 143 -11.13 -3.35 -22.56
C ASP A 143 -10.43 -3.52 -21.21
N TYR A 144 -9.11 -3.29 -21.23
CA TYR A 144 -8.24 -3.24 -20.05
C TYR A 144 -7.89 -1.81 -19.73
N TYR A 145 -7.90 -1.43 -18.45
CA TYR A 145 -7.78 -0.03 -18.02
C TYR A 145 -6.54 0.26 -17.17
N ALA A 146 -5.71 -0.75 -16.89
CA ALA A 146 -4.44 -0.51 -16.22
C ALA A 146 -3.34 -1.43 -16.76
N VAL A 147 -2.09 -0.97 -16.65
CA VAL A 147 -0.90 -1.79 -16.80
C VAL A 147 -0.59 -2.43 -15.45
N PRO A 148 -0.57 -3.76 -15.33
CA PRO A 148 -0.26 -4.43 -14.07
C PRO A 148 1.08 -3.99 -13.48
N GLY A 149 1.13 -3.79 -12.17
CA GLY A 149 2.36 -3.66 -11.41
C GLY A 149 3.11 -4.99 -11.28
N VAL A 150 3.93 -5.10 -10.25
CA VAL A 150 4.49 -6.39 -9.80
C VAL A 150 3.60 -6.98 -8.71
N SER A 151 3.76 -8.27 -8.40
CA SER A 151 2.99 -8.87 -7.32
C SER A 151 3.31 -8.23 -5.98
N THR A 152 2.30 -8.10 -5.14
CA THR A 152 2.48 -7.88 -3.70
C THR A 152 2.23 -9.18 -2.96
N PHE A 153 2.77 -9.33 -1.78
CA PHE A 153 2.43 -10.43 -0.87
C PHE A 153 2.80 -10.07 0.56
N GLU A 154 2.13 -10.70 1.52
CA GLU A 154 2.47 -10.60 2.93
C GLU A 154 3.42 -11.74 3.30
N CYS A 155 4.44 -11.43 4.13
CA CYS A 155 5.36 -12.39 4.70
C CYS A 155 5.81 -11.94 6.09
N HIS A 156 6.42 -12.87 6.83
CA HIS A 156 7.23 -12.49 7.99
C HIS A 156 8.70 -12.53 7.59
N TYR A 157 9.39 -11.38 7.67
CA TYR A 157 10.84 -11.40 7.73
C TYR A 157 11.29 -11.91 9.08
N PHE A 158 12.40 -12.61 9.12
CA PHE A 158 13.02 -13.04 10.36
C PHE A 158 14.49 -12.68 10.42
N ASN A 159 14.98 -12.41 11.63
CA ASN A 159 16.39 -12.22 11.90
C ASN A 159 17.07 -13.59 12.05
N GLN A 160 17.99 -13.93 11.12
CA GLN A 160 18.70 -15.20 11.11
C GLN A 160 19.56 -15.39 12.38
N ASP A 161 20.07 -14.32 12.97
CA ASP A 161 20.90 -14.44 14.18
C ASP A 161 20.10 -15.03 15.35
N TYR A 162 18.79 -14.68 15.48
CA TYR A 162 17.90 -15.31 16.46
C TYR A 162 17.52 -16.74 16.09
N PHE A 163 17.38 -17.03 14.80
CA PHE A 163 17.15 -18.39 14.34
C PHE A 163 18.29 -19.32 14.72
N ASP A 164 19.52 -18.85 14.53
CA ASP A 164 20.75 -19.57 14.91
C ASP A 164 20.86 -19.70 16.43
N GLU A 165 20.58 -18.63 17.18
CA GLU A 165 20.66 -18.61 18.65
C GLU A 165 19.64 -19.56 19.31
N PHE A 166 18.39 -19.56 18.82
CA PHE A 166 17.30 -20.36 19.42
C PHE A 166 17.16 -21.74 18.78
N GLY A 167 17.93 -22.06 17.74
CA GLY A 167 17.86 -23.31 17.00
C GLY A 167 16.56 -23.44 16.19
N PHE A 168 16.03 -22.31 15.69
CA PHE A 168 14.84 -22.30 14.85
C PHE A 168 15.15 -22.78 13.44
N SER A 169 14.15 -23.38 12.82
CA SER A 169 14.09 -23.64 11.36
C SER A 169 12.86 -22.94 10.80
N PRO A 170 12.85 -22.55 9.52
CA PRO A 170 11.65 -21.99 8.92
C PRO A 170 10.43 -22.87 9.18
N PRO A 171 9.32 -22.31 9.71
CA PRO A 171 8.14 -23.08 10.08
C PRO A 171 7.48 -23.70 8.84
N SER A 172 7.01 -24.92 9.00
CA SER A 172 6.26 -25.63 7.95
C SER A 172 4.75 -25.49 8.11
N VAL A 173 4.29 -25.18 9.32
CA VAL A 173 2.89 -24.95 9.66
C VAL A 173 2.76 -23.72 10.57
N TYR A 174 1.56 -23.17 10.65
CA TYR A 174 1.33 -21.93 11.40
C TYR A 174 1.55 -22.10 12.92
N SER A 175 1.26 -23.27 13.49
CA SER A 175 1.52 -23.58 14.89
C SER A 175 2.99 -23.44 15.28
N ASP A 176 3.91 -23.79 14.36
CA ASP A 176 5.36 -23.64 14.59
C ASP A 176 5.74 -22.17 14.81
N PHE A 177 5.13 -21.23 14.05
CA PHE A 177 5.33 -19.80 14.24
C PHE A 177 4.91 -19.33 15.65
N SER A 178 3.73 -19.80 16.12
CA SER A 178 3.27 -19.50 17.48
C SER A 178 4.26 -19.97 18.54
N ASP A 179 4.78 -21.20 18.40
CA ASP A 179 5.74 -21.76 19.33
C ASP A 179 7.08 -20.99 19.32
N MET A 180 7.57 -20.58 18.15
CA MET A 180 8.75 -19.72 18.03
C MET A 180 8.55 -18.38 18.77
N CYS A 181 7.37 -17.75 18.62
CA CYS A 181 7.05 -16.53 19.35
C CYS A 181 7.09 -16.74 20.87
N LYS A 182 6.53 -17.86 21.37
CA LYS A 182 6.58 -18.21 22.80
C LYS A 182 8.00 -18.44 23.30
N ILE A 183 8.85 -19.12 22.51
CA ILE A 183 10.27 -19.34 22.84
C ILE A 183 11.01 -17.99 22.89
N ALA A 184 10.81 -17.10 21.93
CA ALA A 184 11.42 -15.77 21.92
C ALA A 184 11.06 -15.00 23.21
N MET A 185 9.77 -14.93 23.54
CA MET A 185 9.31 -14.24 24.75
C MET A 185 9.87 -14.83 26.04
N LYS A 186 9.98 -16.16 26.12
CA LYS A 186 10.58 -16.85 27.28
C LYS A 186 12.06 -16.47 27.45
N ASN A 187 12.75 -16.15 26.36
CA ASN A 187 14.15 -15.69 26.36
C ASN A 187 14.25 -14.14 26.48
N GLY A 188 13.15 -13.45 26.72
CA GLY A 188 13.14 -12.01 26.93
C GLY A 188 13.26 -11.18 25.63
N VAL A 189 13.03 -11.81 24.47
CA VAL A 189 13.06 -11.16 23.15
C VAL A 189 11.62 -10.94 22.68
N LYS A 190 11.31 -9.72 22.21
CA LYS A 190 10.01 -9.42 21.60
C LYS A 190 9.88 -10.25 20.32
N PRO A 191 8.79 -11.05 20.15
CA PRO A 191 8.70 -11.95 19.01
C PRO A 191 8.51 -11.24 17.69
N LEU A 192 7.59 -10.26 17.62
CA LEU A 192 7.12 -9.66 16.38
C LEU A 192 7.17 -8.13 16.47
N SER A 193 7.58 -7.50 15.38
CA SER A 193 7.33 -6.09 15.10
C SER A 193 6.29 -5.97 13.97
N ALA A 194 5.28 -5.15 14.15
CA ALA A 194 4.24 -4.90 13.15
C ALA A 194 3.73 -3.46 13.25
N GLY A 195 3.69 -2.76 12.12
CA GLY A 195 3.12 -1.41 12.03
C GLY A 195 1.60 -1.49 11.87
N LEU A 196 0.85 -1.47 12.98
CA LEU A 196 -0.60 -1.61 12.99
C LEU A 196 -1.35 -0.28 13.17
N LYS A 197 -0.64 0.84 13.07
CA LYS A 197 -1.24 2.18 13.10
C LYS A 197 -2.19 2.38 11.92
N GLU A 198 -1.82 1.90 10.75
CA GLU A 198 -2.62 1.90 9.53
C GLU A 198 -3.67 0.78 9.47
N LYS A 199 -3.89 0.03 10.52
CA LYS A 199 -4.94 -0.98 10.75
C LYS A 199 -5.03 -2.12 9.72
N GLU A 200 -4.66 -1.87 8.46
CA GLU A 200 -4.72 -2.85 7.35
C GLU A 200 -4.01 -4.17 7.72
N GLY A 201 -2.87 -4.08 8.43
CA GLY A 201 -2.13 -5.24 8.91
C GLY A 201 -2.91 -6.15 9.87
N LEU A 202 -3.94 -5.64 10.56
CA LEU A 202 -4.81 -6.48 11.41
C LEU A 202 -5.73 -7.36 10.58
N ALA A 203 -6.36 -6.79 9.53
CA ALA A 203 -7.20 -7.57 8.64
C ALA A 203 -6.38 -8.58 7.83
N SER A 204 -5.19 -8.19 7.33
CA SER A 204 -4.31 -9.12 6.62
C SER A 204 -3.83 -10.27 7.50
N SER A 205 -3.49 -10.00 8.77
CA SER A 205 -3.10 -11.05 9.71
C SER A 205 -4.22 -12.05 9.97
N LEU A 206 -5.46 -11.57 10.13
CA LEU A 206 -6.63 -12.42 10.29
C LEU A 206 -6.84 -13.31 9.06
N ILE A 207 -6.87 -12.70 7.87
CA ILE A 207 -7.10 -13.42 6.62
C ILE A 207 -5.98 -14.45 6.39
N ALA A 208 -4.72 -14.07 6.62
CA ALA A 208 -3.58 -14.96 6.47
C ALA A 208 -3.66 -16.17 7.41
N ILE A 209 -4.03 -15.98 8.67
CA ILE A 209 -4.20 -17.05 9.64
C ILE A 209 -5.35 -17.98 9.25
N MET A 210 -6.45 -17.41 8.76
CA MET A 210 -7.64 -18.17 8.39
C MET A 210 -7.59 -18.78 6.97
N GLN A 211 -6.51 -18.56 6.23
CA GLN A 211 -6.35 -19.13 4.88
C GLN A 211 -6.55 -20.66 4.87
N GLY A 212 -5.87 -21.35 5.77
CA GLY A 212 -5.91 -22.80 5.84
C GLY A 212 -7.25 -23.35 6.28
N SER A 213 -7.87 -22.74 7.29
CA SER A 213 -9.08 -23.24 7.91
C SER A 213 -10.36 -22.85 7.16
N TYR A 214 -10.40 -21.65 6.56
CA TYR A 214 -11.62 -21.12 5.97
C TYR A 214 -11.48 -20.64 4.53
N PHE A 215 -10.59 -19.66 4.25
CA PHE A 215 -10.62 -18.94 2.96
C PHE A 215 -10.23 -19.80 1.74
N ASN A 216 -9.56 -20.93 1.92
CA ASN A 216 -9.27 -21.92 0.87
C ASN A 216 -10.31 -23.04 0.75
N THR A 217 -11.44 -22.92 1.43
CA THR A 217 -12.59 -23.81 1.23
C THR A 217 -13.53 -23.22 0.18
N PRO A 218 -14.42 -24.02 -0.46
CA PRO A 218 -15.41 -23.50 -1.40
C PRO A 218 -16.31 -22.43 -0.78
N GLU A 219 -16.63 -22.54 0.50
CA GLU A 219 -17.38 -21.56 1.27
C GLU A 219 -16.60 -20.25 1.41
N GLY A 220 -15.30 -20.34 1.76
CA GLY A 220 -14.43 -19.17 1.91
C GLY A 220 -14.12 -18.48 0.59
N GLU A 221 -13.88 -19.24 -0.49
CA GLU A 221 -13.66 -18.68 -1.83
C GLU A 221 -14.87 -17.89 -2.33
N SER A 222 -16.10 -18.35 -1.99
CA SER A 222 -17.35 -17.69 -2.36
C SER A 222 -17.83 -16.64 -1.36
N PHE A 223 -17.12 -16.44 -0.23
CA PHE A 223 -17.58 -15.59 0.88
C PHE A 223 -17.97 -14.17 0.42
N GLY A 224 -17.11 -13.50 -0.36
CA GLY A 224 -17.35 -12.15 -0.84
C GLY A 224 -18.57 -12.04 -1.74
N GLU A 225 -18.80 -13.02 -2.64
CA GLU A 225 -19.97 -13.07 -3.50
C GLU A 225 -21.26 -13.31 -2.69
N ARG A 226 -21.22 -14.23 -1.73
CA ARG A 226 -22.35 -14.50 -0.84
C ARG A 226 -22.66 -13.33 0.08
N LEU A 227 -21.63 -12.62 0.56
CA LEU A 227 -21.78 -11.42 1.37
C LEU A 227 -22.56 -10.32 0.62
N GLN A 228 -22.24 -10.11 -0.66
CA GLN A 228 -22.97 -9.16 -1.52
C GLN A 228 -24.45 -9.53 -1.74
N LYS A 229 -24.79 -10.81 -1.60
CA LYS A 229 -26.17 -11.33 -1.68
C LYS A 229 -26.88 -11.38 -0.33
N GLY A 230 -26.20 -11.03 0.76
CA GLY A 230 -26.70 -11.16 2.13
C GLY A 230 -26.76 -12.62 2.63
N GLU A 231 -26.00 -13.51 2.00
CA GLU A 231 -25.98 -14.96 2.27
C GLU A 231 -24.80 -15.39 3.12
N ALA A 232 -23.89 -14.49 3.47
CA ALA A 232 -22.72 -14.74 4.32
C ALA A 232 -22.69 -13.81 5.54
N SER A 233 -21.94 -14.21 6.56
CA SER A 233 -21.83 -13.48 7.83
C SER A 233 -20.44 -13.67 8.42
N PHE A 234 -19.77 -12.58 8.74
CA PHE A 234 -18.49 -12.61 9.45
C PHE A 234 -18.61 -13.32 10.81
N TYR A 235 -19.66 -13.02 11.57
CA TYR A 235 -19.87 -13.63 12.88
C TYR A 235 -20.14 -15.14 12.78
N LYS A 236 -21.01 -15.56 11.87
CA LYS A 236 -21.40 -16.99 11.81
C LYS A 236 -20.34 -17.88 11.20
N GLU A 237 -19.55 -17.35 10.27
CA GLU A 237 -18.64 -18.13 9.44
C GLU A 237 -17.17 -17.98 9.86
N LEU A 238 -16.74 -16.78 10.27
CA LEU A 238 -15.33 -16.54 10.64
C LEU A 238 -15.10 -16.63 12.14
N TYR A 239 -16.04 -16.16 12.97
CA TYR A 239 -15.87 -16.14 14.42
C TYR A 239 -15.56 -17.51 15.05
N PRO A 240 -16.13 -18.65 14.60
CA PRO A 240 -15.80 -19.95 15.18
C PRO A 240 -14.32 -20.33 15.08
N ASP A 241 -13.61 -19.90 14.04
CA ASP A 241 -12.22 -20.26 13.77
C ASP A 241 -11.22 -19.17 14.15
N ILE A 242 -11.71 -18.01 14.61
CA ILE A 242 -10.87 -16.86 14.93
C ILE A 242 -10.01 -17.04 16.19
N ALA A 243 -10.25 -18.07 16.96
CA ALA A 243 -9.53 -18.32 18.22
C ALA A 243 -8.01 -18.35 18.06
N VAL A 244 -7.52 -18.85 16.91
CA VAL A 244 -6.07 -18.87 16.61
C VAL A 244 -5.54 -17.43 16.47
N TRP A 245 -6.21 -16.57 15.75
CA TRP A 245 -5.81 -15.15 15.62
C TRP A 245 -5.86 -14.44 16.98
N TYR A 246 -6.93 -14.67 17.75
CA TYR A 246 -7.11 -14.04 19.05
C TYR A 246 -6.07 -14.50 20.07
N SER A 247 -5.61 -15.76 19.99
CA SER A 247 -4.55 -16.27 20.87
C SER A 247 -3.25 -15.47 20.76
N PHE A 248 -2.95 -14.84 19.61
CA PHE A 248 -1.78 -13.97 19.49
C PHE A 248 -1.90 -12.68 20.30
N ILE A 249 -3.13 -12.21 20.57
CA ILE A 249 -3.38 -11.10 21.48
C ILE A 249 -3.23 -11.59 22.93
N GLU A 250 -3.82 -12.72 23.27
CA GLU A 250 -3.75 -13.30 24.63
C GLU A 250 -2.32 -13.69 25.00
N ASP A 251 -1.57 -14.28 24.07
CA ASP A 251 -0.17 -14.66 24.26
C ASP A 251 0.78 -13.45 24.23
N GLY A 252 0.31 -12.24 23.85
CA GLY A 252 1.12 -11.03 23.82
C GLY A 252 2.06 -10.93 22.60
N VAL A 253 1.77 -11.66 21.52
CA VAL A 253 2.47 -11.51 20.23
C VAL A 253 2.01 -10.24 19.54
N PHE A 254 0.68 -10.01 19.47
CA PHE A 254 0.12 -8.73 19.10
C PHE A 254 -0.09 -7.87 20.37
N THR A 255 0.51 -6.69 20.37
CA THR A 255 0.46 -5.78 21.53
C THR A 255 -0.19 -4.45 21.18
N ARG A 256 -0.73 -3.77 22.20
CA ARG A 256 -1.40 -2.46 22.03
C ARG A 256 -0.48 -1.39 21.45
N ASP A 257 0.80 -1.44 21.77
CA ASP A 257 1.78 -0.45 21.27
C ASP A 257 1.94 -0.54 19.75
N MET A 258 1.72 -1.71 19.13
CA MET A 258 1.75 -1.86 17.68
C MET A 258 0.70 -0.97 16.98
N CYS A 259 -0.43 -0.66 17.64
CA CYS A 259 -1.43 0.29 17.14
C CYS A 259 -0.92 1.75 17.09
N LEU A 260 0.20 2.07 17.74
CA LEU A 260 0.84 3.37 17.70
C LEU A 260 2.04 3.40 16.76
N MET A 261 2.48 2.23 16.30
CA MET A 261 3.65 2.03 15.47
C MET A 261 3.22 2.07 14.00
N ASP A 262 3.84 2.97 13.21
CA ASP A 262 3.73 2.93 11.76
C ASP A 262 4.72 1.91 11.15
N LYS A 263 4.58 1.66 9.85
CA LYS A 263 5.39 0.66 9.15
C LYS A 263 6.89 0.94 9.24
N GLN A 264 7.30 2.21 9.13
CA GLN A 264 8.71 2.60 9.23
C GLN A 264 9.28 2.31 10.62
N ALA A 265 8.55 2.65 11.68
CA ALA A 265 8.98 2.37 13.04
C ALA A 265 9.10 0.86 13.33
N ALA A 266 8.20 0.03 12.76
CA ALA A 266 8.30 -1.42 12.86
C ALA A 266 9.54 -1.97 12.17
N ILE A 267 9.86 -1.46 10.98
CA ILE A 267 11.09 -1.80 10.25
C ILE A 267 12.33 -1.42 11.05
N GLU A 268 12.37 -0.22 11.65
CA GLU A 268 13.49 0.25 12.47
C GLU A 268 13.66 -0.59 13.74
N GLU A 269 12.56 -0.97 14.39
CA GLU A 269 12.60 -1.85 15.56
C GLU A 269 13.21 -3.22 15.20
N PHE A 270 12.74 -3.85 14.13
CA PHE A 270 13.24 -5.13 13.65
C PHE A 270 14.69 -5.05 13.17
N ALA A 271 15.01 -4.10 12.30
CA ALA A 271 16.36 -3.97 11.73
C ALA A 271 17.42 -3.59 12.78
N SER A 272 17.01 -3.01 13.92
CA SER A 272 17.89 -2.80 15.08
C SER A 272 18.08 -4.06 15.95
N GLY A 273 17.54 -5.20 15.57
CA GLY A 273 17.71 -6.49 16.25
C GLY A 273 16.88 -6.62 17.54
N LYS A 274 15.79 -5.87 17.70
CA LYS A 274 14.95 -5.92 18.91
C LYS A 274 13.87 -6.98 18.86
N THR A 275 13.56 -7.49 17.67
CA THR A 275 12.51 -8.49 17.47
C THR A 275 13.01 -9.63 16.57
N VAL A 276 12.40 -10.81 16.75
CA VAL A 276 12.71 -11.98 15.92
C VAL A 276 12.11 -11.84 14.53
N PHE A 277 10.84 -11.36 14.47
CA PHE A 277 10.08 -11.25 13.24
C PHE A 277 9.62 -9.81 12.96
N LEU A 278 9.38 -9.54 11.66
CA LEU A 278 8.70 -8.34 11.16
C LEU A 278 7.58 -8.78 10.22
N ALA A 279 6.36 -8.32 10.47
CA ALA A 279 5.28 -8.43 9.49
C ALA A 279 5.49 -7.42 8.36
N GLY A 280 5.54 -7.87 7.11
CA GLY A 280 5.82 -7.01 5.97
C GLY A 280 5.61 -7.68 4.62
N GLY A 281 6.08 -7.03 3.57
CA GLY A 281 5.99 -7.47 2.19
C GLY A 281 7.28 -7.25 1.40
N PRO A 282 7.31 -7.58 0.10
CA PRO A 282 8.51 -7.47 -0.73
C PRO A 282 9.02 -6.02 -0.86
N GLU A 283 8.16 -5.03 -0.72
CA GLU A 283 8.52 -3.61 -0.75
C GLU A 283 9.37 -3.19 0.46
N ASP A 284 9.27 -3.88 1.59
CA ASP A 284 10.00 -3.56 2.81
C ASP A 284 11.46 -4.02 2.79
N TYR A 285 11.81 -4.93 1.89
CA TYR A 285 13.17 -5.48 1.76
C TYR A 285 14.24 -4.38 1.68
N ASN A 286 14.04 -3.43 0.78
CA ASN A 286 14.99 -2.31 0.62
C ASN A 286 15.02 -1.38 1.83
N GLN A 287 13.90 -1.23 2.54
CA GLN A 287 13.81 -0.38 3.73
C GLN A 287 14.58 -1.01 4.90
N ILE A 288 14.47 -2.33 5.09
CA ILE A 288 15.21 -3.06 6.12
C ILE A 288 16.72 -2.87 5.91
N TYR A 289 17.23 -3.10 4.70
CA TYR A 289 18.65 -2.94 4.39
C TYR A 289 19.12 -1.49 4.38
N ARG A 290 18.22 -0.52 4.21
CA ARG A 290 18.56 0.91 4.38
C ARG A 290 18.83 1.24 5.84
N VAL A 291 18.09 0.62 6.78
CA VAL A 291 18.30 0.80 8.22
C VAL A 291 19.53 -0.01 8.69
N ASN A 292 19.63 -1.28 8.28
CA ASN A 292 20.74 -2.16 8.66
C ASN A 292 21.27 -2.94 7.44
N PRO A 293 22.32 -2.41 6.77
CA PRO A 293 22.90 -3.06 5.58
C PRO A 293 23.53 -4.44 5.84
N ASN A 294 23.82 -4.76 7.11
CA ASN A 294 24.49 -6.00 7.50
C ASN A 294 23.53 -7.01 8.13
N MET A 295 22.23 -6.79 8.04
CA MET A 295 21.26 -7.70 8.64
C MET A 295 21.27 -9.07 7.95
N HIS A 296 21.35 -10.14 8.72
CA HIS A 296 21.11 -11.48 8.23
C HIS A 296 19.62 -11.75 8.24
N LEU A 297 19.04 -11.81 7.05
CA LEU A 297 17.60 -11.79 6.83
C LEU A 297 17.16 -13.08 6.13
N GLY A 298 16.02 -13.59 6.54
CA GLY A 298 15.23 -14.57 5.82
C GLY A 298 13.76 -14.16 5.81
N SER A 299 12.92 -14.92 5.10
CA SER A 299 11.49 -14.71 5.11
C SER A 299 10.72 -16.02 5.11
N ILE A 300 9.50 -16.00 5.64
CA ILE A 300 8.56 -17.10 5.69
C ILE A 300 7.18 -16.63 5.27
N PRO A 301 6.29 -17.50 4.78
CA PRO A 301 4.91 -17.13 4.50
C PRO A 301 4.23 -16.57 5.74
N TYR A 302 3.33 -15.60 5.54
CA TYR A 302 2.52 -15.08 6.66
C TYR A 302 1.53 -16.11 7.19
N GLY A 303 1.04 -17.00 6.34
CA GLY A 303 0.14 -18.08 6.67
C GLY A 303 0.38 -19.28 5.76
N GLY A 304 -0.31 -20.35 6.04
CA GLY A 304 -0.25 -21.59 5.26
C GLY A 304 -1.33 -22.56 5.71
N LYS A 305 -1.38 -23.71 5.06
CA LYS A 305 -2.25 -24.80 5.48
C LYS A 305 -1.53 -25.69 6.49
N ASP A 306 -2.28 -26.38 7.32
CA ASP A 306 -1.72 -27.38 8.24
C ASP A 306 -1.10 -28.58 7.51
N ASP A 307 -1.35 -28.73 6.20
CA ASP A 307 -0.73 -29.73 5.33
C ASP A 307 0.67 -29.35 4.85
N GLY A 308 1.20 -28.21 5.30
CA GLY A 308 2.51 -27.69 4.91
C GLY A 308 2.53 -26.97 3.56
N SER A 309 1.39 -26.85 2.87
CA SER A 309 1.34 -26.04 1.63
C SER A 309 1.47 -24.57 1.94
N GLN A 310 2.31 -23.87 1.17
CA GLN A 310 2.54 -22.44 1.32
C GLN A 310 1.55 -21.66 0.48
N LEU A 311 0.97 -20.62 1.09
CA LEU A 311 0.10 -19.66 0.45
C LEU A 311 0.60 -18.27 0.77
N LEU A 312 0.51 -17.37 -0.22
CA LEU A 312 0.82 -15.97 -0.07
C LEU A 312 -0.47 -15.15 -0.13
N LEU A 313 -0.69 -14.32 0.86
CA LEU A 313 -1.74 -13.32 0.82
C LEU A 313 -1.27 -12.18 -0.08
N GLY A 314 -1.99 -11.89 -1.17
CA GLY A 314 -1.61 -10.86 -2.13
C GLY A 314 -1.91 -11.24 -3.57
N GLY A 315 -1.01 -10.90 -4.48
CA GLY A 315 -1.14 -11.16 -5.91
C GLY A 315 -1.02 -9.90 -6.76
N CYS A 316 -1.80 -9.81 -7.84
CA CYS A 316 -1.88 -8.61 -8.69
C CYS A 316 -2.84 -7.58 -8.06
N GLU A 317 -2.36 -6.82 -7.09
CA GLU A 317 -3.19 -5.92 -6.30
C GLU A 317 -3.31 -4.50 -6.90
N TYR A 318 -2.42 -4.13 -7.83
CA TYR A 318 -2.44 -2.79 -8.41
C TYR A 318 -1.97 -2.74 -9.86
N GLY A 319 -2.44 -1.70 -10.54
CA GLY A 319 -1.98 -1.32 -11.88
C GLY A 319 -1.92 0.19 -12.05
N PHE A 320 -1.27 0.63 -13.11
CA PHE A 320 -1.13 2.03 -13.50
C PHE A 320 -2.17 2.36 -14.55
N ALA A 321 -3.07 3.28 -14.23
CA ALA A 321 -4.13 3.75 -15.11
C ALA A 321 -3.90 5.20 -15.55
N VAL A 322 -4.36 5.54 -16.76
CA VAL A 322 -4.34 6.92 -17.29
C VAL A 322 -5.71 7.52 -17.10
N VAL A 323 -5.78 8.68 -16.45
CA VAL A 323 -7.01 9.43 -16.27
C VAL A 323 -7.42 10.09 -17.59
N ASN A 324 -8.69 10.02 -17.94
CA ASN A 324 -9.27 10.56 -19.16
C ASN A 324 -9.79 11.97 -18.91
N ASP A 325 -8.90 12.96 -18.84
CA ASP A 325 -9.24 14.36 -18.52
C ASP A 325 -8.74 15.41 -19.54
N ASP A 326 -8.33 14.95 -20.73
CA ASP A 326 -7.87 15.76 -21.89
C ASP A 326 -6.57 16.56 -21.68
N ARG A 327 -5.96 16.59 -20.48
CA ARG A 327 -4.77 17.43 -20.22
C ARG A 327 -3.47 16.87 -20.79
N ASN A 328 -3.07 15.68 -20.32
CA ASN A 328 -1.77 15.06 -20.64
C ASN A 328 -1.94 13.59 -21.09
N VAL A 329 -3.08 13.25 -21.67
CA VAL A 329 -3.42 11.84 -21.99
C VAL A 329 -2.37 11.19 -22.88
N GLU A 330 -1.89 11.87 -23.92
CA GLU A 330 -0.89 11.30 -24.84
C GLU A 330 0.45 11.03 -24.14
N GLU A 331 0.90 11.94 -23.29
CA GLU A 331 2.13 11.82 -22.54
C GLU A 331 2.01 10.76 -21.45
N ALA A 332 0.92 10.75 -20.69
CA ALA A 332 0.61 9.74 -19.71
C ALA A 332 0.55 8.33 -20.33
N LEU A 333 -0.05 8.21 -21.53
CA LEU A 333 -0.05 6.96 -22.29
C LEU A 333 1.37 6.50 -22.69
N LYS A 334 2.28 7.43 -23.06
CA LYS A 334 3.69 7.09 -23.33
C LYS A 334 4.40 6.58 -22.08
N VAL A 335 4.17 7.24 -20.95
CA VAL A 335 4.73 6.85 -19.64
C VAL A 335 4.23 5.47 -19.24
N VAL A 336 2.92 5.26 -19.20
CA VAL A 336 2.31 3.97 -18.82
C VAL A 336 2.69 2.87 -19.81
N ARG A 337 2.77 3.15 -21.12
CA ARG A 337 3.28 2.21 -22.10
C ARG A 337 4.72 1.78 -21.81
N SER A 338 5.57 2.66 -21.29
CA SER A 338 6.96 2.29 -20.98
C SER A 338 7.03 1.22 -19.88
N LEU A 339 6.04 1.16 -18.99
CA LEU A 339 5.93 0.15 -17.93
C LEU A 339 5.57 -1.25 -18.46
N THR A 340 5.10 -1.37 -19.71
CA THR A 340 4.89 -2.67 -20.35
C THR A 340 6.20 -3.30 -20.87
N SER A 341 7.30 -2.59 -20.78
CA SER A 341 8.62 -3.10 -21.19
C SER A 341 9.30 -3.87 -20.06
N LEU A 342 10.27 -4.75 -20.45
CA LEU A 342 11.13 -5.43 -19.47
C LEU A 342 11.81 -4.45 -18.49
N MET A 343 12.29 -3.31 -18.99
CA MET A 343 12.98 -2.33 -18.15
C MET A 343 12.03 -1.59 -17.19
N GLY A 344 10.82 -1.28 -17.64
CA GLY A 344 9.79 -0.71 -16.80
C GLY A 344 9.38 -1.67 -15.67
N GLN A 345 9.08 -2.93 -16.00
CA GLN A 345 8.76 -3.94 -14.98
C GLN A 345 9.95 -4.24 -14.05
N LYS A 346 11.20 -4.20 -14.58
CA LYS A 346 12.39 -4.36 -13.75
C LYS A 346 12.59 -3.20 -12.78
N ALA A 347 12.20 -1.98 -13.13
CA ALA A 347 12.26 -0.84 -12.22
C ALA A 347 11.29 -1.02 -11.05
N LEU A 348 10.04 -1.42 -11.32
CA LEU A 348 9.06 -1.75 -10.28
C LEU A 348 9.53 -2.90 -9.40
N TRP A 349 10.06 -3.96 -10.01
CA TRP A 349 10.60 -5.11 -9.27
C TRP A 349 11.78 -4.75 -8.37
N LYS A 350 12.64 -3.81 -8.77
CA LYS A 350 13.75 -3.35 -7.93
C LYS A 350 13.29 -2.61 -6.67
N ASP A 351 12.12 -2.00 -6.71
CA ASP A 351 11.52 -1.36 -5.54
C ASP A 351 10.86 -2.40 -4.61
N SER A 352 10.48 -3.56 -5.14
CA SER A 352 9.89 -4.69 -4.40
C SER A 352 10.57 -6.01 -4.79
N PRO A 353 11.84 -6.23 -4.39
CA PRO A 353 12.57 -7.47 -4.70
C PRO A 353 11.87 -8.69 -4.09
N GLY A 354 11.80 -9.79 -4.82
CA GLY A 354 11.03 -10.97 -4.42
C GLY A 354 9.67 -11.07 -5.11
N SER A 355 9.10 -9.94 -5.53
CA SER A 355 7.88 -9.93 -6.34
C SER A 355 8.03 -10.63 -7.68
N LYS A 356 6.94 -11.11 -8.26
CA LYS A 356 6.92 -11.55 -9.66
C LYS A 356 6.41 -10.43 -10.56
N THR A 357 6.91 -10.36 -11.78
CA THR A 357 6.27 -9.58 -12.86
C THR A 357 5.20 -10.43 -13.52
N TYR A 358 4.16 -9.78 -14.02
CA TYR A 358 3.10 -10.43 -14.81
C TYR A 358 3.37 -10.40 -16.32
N LEU A 359 4.54 -9.89 -16.76
CA LEU A 359 4.97 -10.06 -18.15
C LEU A 359 5.18 -11.54 -18.48
N LYS A 360 4.52 -12.03 -19.55
CA LYS A 360 4.67 -13.40 -20.04
C LYS A 360 6.15 -13.69 -20.37
N ASN A 361 6.62 -14.85 -19.95
CA ASN A 361 7.98 -15.34 -20.21
C ASN A 361 9.12 -14.51 -19.58
N VAL A 362 8.82 -13.72 -18.55
CA VAL A 362 9.82 -12.97 -17.78
C VAL A 362 9.80 -13.45 -16.34
N LYS A 363 10.97 -13.82 -15.83
CA LYS A 363 11.22 -14.06 -14.41
C LYS A 363 12.40 -13.20 -13.97
N PHE A 364 12.28 -12.48 -12.86
CA PHE A 364 13.41 -11.87 -12.17
C PHE A 364 13.90 -12.84 -11.08
N LYS A 365 15.21 -12.88 -10.87
CA LYS A 365 15.78 -13.73 -9.83
C LYS A 365 15.58 -13.07 -8.48
N SER A 366 14.75 -13.67 -7.62
CA SER A 366 14.54 -13.20 -6.25
C SER A 366 15.84 -13.24 -5.44
N PRO A 367 16.02 -12.32 -4.48
CA PRO A 367 17.05 -12.43 -3.46
C PRO A 367 16.91 -13.74 -2.66
N LYS A 368 18.04 -14.26 -2.17
CA LYS A 368 18.08 -15.52 -1.37
C LYS A 368 17.23 -15.46 -0.09
N GLU A 369 16.99 -14.28 0.41
CA GLU A 369 16.17 -14.01 1.59
C GLU A 369 14.71 -14.46 1.40
N PHE A 370 14.28 -14.68 0.15
CA PHE A 370 12.96 -15.21 -0.20
C PHE A 370 12.99 -16.70 -0.60
N ASP A 371 14.10 -17.42 -0.35
CA ASP A 371 14.22 -18.83 -0.77
C ASP A 371 13.13 -19.71 -0.15
N ASN A 372 12.71 -19.43 1.10
CA ASN A 372 11.62 -20.17 1.76
C ASN A 372 10.22 -19.88 1.18
N LEU A 373 10.09 -18.88 0.31
CA LEU A 373 8.83 -18.53 -0.37
C LEU A 373 8.81 -18.99 -1.83
N GLN A 374 9.89 -19.63 -2.32
CA GLN A 374 10.03 -19.93 -3.77
C GLN A 374 8.92 -20.83 -4.29
N GLU A 375 8.50 -21.83 -3.52
CA GLU A 375 7.43 -22.73 -3.92
C GLU A 375 6.12 -21.98 -4.16
N ALA A 376 5.70 -21.14 -3.22
CA ALA A 376 4.50 -20.32 -3.34
C ALA A 376 4.60 -19.31 -4.47
N LEU A 377 5.77 -18.66 -4.61
CA LEU A 377 6.02 -17.67 -5.68
C LEU A 377 6.02 -18.32 -7.07
N GLU A 378 6.60 -19.52 -7.22
CA GLU A 378 6.67 -20.24 -8.50
C GLU A 378 5.32 -20.82 -8.91
N ASN A 379 4.58 -21.36 -7.96
CA ASN A 379 3.26 -21.93 -8.19
C ASN A 379 2.17 -20.87 -8.28
N SER A 380 2.51 -19.60 -8.01
CA SER A 380 1.53 -18.48 -7.97
C SER A 380 0.35 -18.75 -7.04
N THR A 381 0.63 -19.40 -5.89
CA THR A 381 -0.38 -19.71 -4.87
C THR A 381 -0.72 -18.47 -4.05
N TYR A 382 -1.32 -17.49 -4.72
CA TYR A 382 -1.78 -16.26 -4.09
C TYR A 382 -3.25 -16.35 -3.70
N MET A 383 -3.54 -15.81 -2.54
CA MET A 383 -4.90 -15.51 -2.11
C MET A 383 -5.10 -13.99 -2.17
N PRO A 384 -6.17 -13.48 -2.80
CA PRO A 384 -6.46 -12.06 -2.82
C PRO A 384 -6.59 -11.49 -1.41
N TYR A 385 -6.03 -10.31 -1.18
CA TYR A 385 -6.08 -9.61 0.11
C TYR A 385 -7.50 -9.30 0.57
N THR A 386 -8.37 -8.90 -0.34
CA THR A 386 -9.78 -8.65 -0.06
C THR A 386 -10.66 -9.11 -1.20
N GLY A 387 -11.52 -10.05 -0.92
CA GLY A 387 -12.51 -10.58 -1.86
C GLY A 387 -13.95 -10.25 -1.45
N TRP A 388 -14.19 -9.11 -0.74
CA TRP A 388 -15.51 -8.78 -0.21
C TRP A 388 -16.52 -8.29 -1.26
N GLY A 389 -16.16 -8.28 -2.56
CA GLY A 389 -17.01 -7.83 -3.65
C GLY A 389 -16.88 -6.32 -3.94
N PHE A 390 -17.93 -5.70 -4.50
CA PHE A 390 -17.87 -4.30 -4.98
C PHE A 390 -17.57 -3.29 -3.86
N TYR A 391 -18.04 -3.54 -2.64
CA TYR A 391 -17.81 -2.68 -1.46
C TYR A 391 -16.63 -3.14 -0.61
N SER A 392 -15.65 -3.81 -1.22
CA SER A 392 -14.51 -4.39 -0.51
C SER A 392 -13.80 -3.40 0.41
N ARG A 393 -13.60 -2.17 -0.02
CA ARG A 393 -12.85 -1.19 0.77
C ARG A 393 -13.61 -0.74 2.00
N GLU A 394 -14.89 -0.43 1.86
CA GLU A 394 -15.76 -0.01 2.96
C GLU A 394 -15.88 -1.11 4.01
N ILE A 395 -16.09 -2.35 3.59
CA ILE A 395 -16.18 -3.51 4.48
C ILE A 395 -14.84 -3.79 5.17
N SER A 396 -13.73 -3.70 4.44
CA SER A 396 -12.39 -3.88 5.01
C SER A 396 -12.09 -2.83 6.08
N LEU A 397 -12.44 -1.55 5.84
CA LEU A 397 -12.26 -0.48 6.82
C LEU A 397 -13.00 -0.75 8.13
N GLU A 398 -14.22 -1.30 8.05
CA GLU A 398 -14.98 -1.66 9.25
C GLU A 398 -14.32 -2.84 9.98
N LEU A 399 -13.90 -3.88 9.26
CA LEU A 399 -13.15 -4.99 9.84
C LEU A 399 -11.87 -4.49 10.53
N GLU A 400 -11.07 -3.69 9.85
CA GLU A 400 -9.82 -3.10 10.36
C GLU A 400 -10.07 -2.27 11.63
N ASN A 401 -11.15 -1.48 11.66
CA ASN A 401 -11.52 -0.67 12.80
C ASN A 401 -11.89 -1.51 14.03
N GLU A 402 -12.77 -2.51 13.84
CA GLU A 402 -13.23 -3.34 14.94
C GLU A 402 -12.10 -4.22 15.51
N LEU A 403 -11.25 -4.83 14.63
CA LEU A 403 -10.09 -5.59 15.07
C LEU A 403 -9.11 -4.73 15.87
N GLN A 404 -8.94 -3.46 15.52
CA GLN A 404 -8.11 -2.54 16.31
C GLN A 404 -8.73 -2.25 17.68
N GLN A 405 -10.07 -2.09 17.80
CA GLN A 405 -10.70 -1.90 19.10
C GLN A 405 -10.54 -3.14 19.98
N VAL A 406 -10.61 -4.35 19.39
CA VAL A 406 -10.33 -5.61 20.10
C VAL A 406 -8.88 -5.63 20.61
N LEU A 407 -7.89 -5.35 19.77
CA LEU A 407 -6.47 -5.33 20.17
C LEU A 407 -6.21 -4.27 21.27
N LEU A 408 -6.89 -3.14 21.23
CA LEU A 408 -6.81 -2.10 22.26
C LEU A 408 -7.52 -2.50 23.56
N GLY A 409 -8.27 -3.62 23.57
CA GLY A 409 -9.08 -4.07 24.71
C GLY A 409 -10.26 -3.15 25.02
N ARG A 410 -10.80 -2.48 24.01
CA ARG A 410 -11.95 -1.57 24.11
C ARG A 410 -13.23 -2.22 23.64
N GLU A 411 -13.13 -3.35 22.97
CA GLU A 411 -14.22 -4.09 22.38
C GLU A 411 -14.04 -5.60 22.66
N ASP A 412 -15.14 -6.29 22.91
CA ASP A 412 -15.18 -7.75 22.96
C ASP A 412 -15.15 -8.31 21.54
N LEU A 413 -14.44 -9.41 21.33
CA LEU A 413 -14.26 -10.02 20.01
C LEU A 413 -15.60 -10.44 19.37
N GLU A 414 -16.50 -11.04 20.17
CA GLU A 414 -17.80 -11.49 19.69
C GLU A 414 -18.69 -10.31 19.28
N ASP A 415 -18.71 -9.24 20.07
CA ASP A 415 -19.46 -8.03 19.78
C ASP A 415 -18.90 -7.27 18.58
N ALA A 416 -17.58 -7.27 18.40
CA ALA A 416 -16.91 -6.72 17.21
C ALA A 416 -17.40 -7.40 15.93
N PHE A 417 -17.42 -8.73 15.89
CA PHE A 417 -17.87 -9.48 14.72
C PHE A 417 -19.35 -9.31 14.39
N LYS A 418 -20.22 -9.24 15.40
CA LYS A 418 -21.64 -8.89 15.22
C LYS A 418 -21.81 -7.48 14.64
N ARG A 419 -20.94 -6.54 15.05
CA ARG A 419 -20.96 -5.17 14.55
C ARG A 419 -20.50 -5.08 13.10
N ILE A 420 -19.44 -5.81 12.76
CA ILE A 420 -18.97 -5.93 11.37
C ILE A 420 -20.09 -6.42 10.46
N ASP A 421 -20.83 -7.47 10.86
CA ASP A 421 -21.99 -7.97 10.11
C ASP A 421 -23.07 -6.90 9.90
N GLY A 422 -23.41 -6.18 10.97
CA GLY A 422 -24.41 -5.10 10.89
C GLY A 422 -24.01 -3.99 9.94
N LYS A 423 -22.73 -3.61 9.94
CA LYS A 423 -22.19 -2.59 9.05
C LYS A 423 -22.05 -3.09 7.61
N ALA A 424 -21.52 -4.31 7.40
CA ALA A 424 -21.42 -4.91 6.07
C ALA A 424 -22.79 -5.00 5.40
N LYS A 425 -23.81 -5.44 6.15
CA LYS A 425 -25.18 -5.46 5.68
C LYS A 425 -25.70 -4.07 5.29
N ALA A 426 -25.48 -3.07 6.13
CA ALA A 426 -25.90 -1.70 5.85
C ALA A 426 -25.20 -1.12 4.59
N ILE A 427 -23.93 -1.44 4.37
CA ILE A 427 -23.17 -1.04 3.17
C ILE A 427 -23.77 -1.70 1.91
N VAL A 428 -24.05 -3.00 1.96
CA VAL A 428 -24.58 -3.75 0.81
C VAL A 428 -26.02 -3.37 0.48
N GLU A 429 -26.88 -3.16 1.49
CA GLU A 429 -28.30 -2.82 1.30
C GLU A 429 -28.57 -1.33 1.08
N GLY A 430 -27.65 -0.46 1.54
CA GLY A 430 -27.81 1.01 1.49
C GLY A 430 -27.47 1.64 0.14
N ASN A 431 -26.95 0.88 -0.81
CA ASN A 431 -26.54 1.26 -2.16
C ASN A 431 -27.27 0.46 -3.21
#